data_eef748a6f76c35d8ecc4c192c4217002
#
_entry.id   eef748a6f76c35d8ecc4c192c4217002
#
_cell.length_a   1.000
_cell.length_b   1.000
_cell.length_c   1.000
_cell.angle_alpha   90.00
_cell.angle_beta   90.00
_cell.angle_gamma   90.00
#
_symmetry.space_group_name_H-M   'P 1'
#
loop_
_entity.id
_entity.type
_entity.pdbx_description
1 polymer ?
#
loop_
_entity_poly.entity_id
_entity_poly.type
_entity_poly.pdbx_seq_one_letter_code
_entity_poly.pdbx_strand_id
1 'polypeptide(L)' 'MAQITIPIKVGSPSHRWIEEGVKRFGEKDYRHVYKGQYYKVVDWKPAERGEFHLVLESVL' A
#
# COMPACT_ATOMS: atom_id res chain seq x y z
N MET A 1 -5.89 15.64 -6.27
CA MET A 1 -5.63 14.21 -6.29
C MET A 1 -6.05 13.62 -4.95
N ALA A 2 -6.76 12.51 -4.99
CA ALA A 2 -7.31 11.92 -3.78
C ALA A 2 -6.30 11.00 -3.12
N GLN A 3 -6.17 11.13 -1.83
CA GLN A 3 -5.39 10.20 -1.02
C GLN A 3 -6.33 9.40 -0.14
N ILE A 4 -6.01 8.14 0.05
CA ILE A 4 -6.74 7.28 0.97
C ILE A 4 -5.75 6.59 1.89
N THR A 5 -6.20 6.23 3.07
CA THR A 5 -5.40 5.50 4.03
C THR A 5 -6.11 4.19 4.31
N ILE A 6 -5.42 3.08 4.13
CA ILE A 6 -6.00 1.77 4.39
C ILE A 6 -5.19 1.04 5.46
N PRO A 7 -5.84 0.29 6.35
CA PRO A 7 -5.13 -0.53 7.32
C PRO A 7 -4.69 -1.83 6.67
N ILE A 8 -3.45 -2.23 6.92
CA ILE A 8 -2.90 -3.49 6.43
C ILE A 8 -2.42 -4.28 7.64
N LYS A 9 -2.88 -5.51 7.74
CA LYS A 9 -2.48 -6.37 8.84
C LYS A 9 -1.13 -7.02 8.52
N VAL A 10 -0.18 -6.92 9.46
CA VAL A 10 1.14 -7.52 9.29
C VAL A 10 0.99 -9.04 9.15
N GLY A 11 1.66 -9.60 8.14
CA GLY A 11 1.60 -11.03 7.85
C GLY A 11 0.40 -11.46 7.03
N SER A 12 -0.49 -10.53 6.69
CA SER A 12 -1.63 -10.86 5.84
C SER A 12 -1.22 -11.04 4.38
N PRO A 13 -2.05 -11.67 3.55
CA PRO A 13 -1.77 -11.76 2.11
C PRO A 13 -1.54 -10.40 1.46
N SER A 14 -2.28 -9.38 1.89
CA SER A 14 -2.09 -8.03 1.37
C SER A 14 -0.71 -7.47 1.69
N HIS A 15 -0.23 -7.68 2.92
CA HIS A 15 1.09 -7.26 3.32
C HIS A 15 2.17 -7.92 2.46
N ARG A 16 2.05 -9.21 2.26
CA ARG A 16 2.98 -9.98 1.45
C ARG A 16 2.97 -9.51 -0.01
N TRP A 17 1.80 -9.25 -0.54
CA TRP A 17 1.63 -8.75 -1.90
C TRP A 17 2.35 -7.41 -2.09
N ILE A 18 2.16 -6.50 -1.13
CA ILE A 18 2.79 -5.18 -1.18
C ILE A 18 4.32 -5.31 -1.09
N GLU A 19 4.81 -6.12 -0.17
CA GLU A 19 6.25 -6.32 -0.01
C GLU A 19 6.89 -6.85 -1.30
N GLU A 20 6.28 -7.85 -1.89
CA GLU A 20 6.79 -8.43 -3.12
C GLU A 20 6.75 -7.44 -4.28
N GLY A 21 5.70 -6.67 -4.37
CA GLY A 21 5.57 -5.65 -5.41
C GLY A 21 6.62 -4.57 -5.28
N VAL A 22 6.82 -4.06 -4.08
CA VAL A 22 7.84 -3.04 -3.83
C VAL A 22 9.24 -3.59 -4.10
N LYS A 23 9.48 -4.83 -3.72
CA LYS A 23 10.77 -5.49 -3.95
C LYS A 23 11.04 -5.68 -5.44
N ARG A 24 10.01 -6.00 -6.22
CA ARG A 24 10.13 -6.30 -7.64
C ARG A 24 10.22 -5.04 -8.50
N PHE A 25 9.40 -4.04 -8.19
CA PHE A 25 9.25 -2.85 -9.04
C PHE A 25 9.87 -1.60 -8.44
N GLY A 26 10.21 -1.61 -7.16
CA GLY A 26 10.66 -0.43 -6.45
C GLY A 26 9.49 0.39 -5.93
N GLU A 27 9.74 1.20 -4.89
CA GLU A 27 8.68 1.99 -4.26
C GLU A 27 8.02 2.97 -5.22
N LYS A 28 8.79 3.55 -6.12
CA LYS A 28 8.28 4.55 -7.04
C LYS A 28 7.41 3.96 -8.13
N ASP A 29 7.73 2.73 -8.54
CA ASP A 29 7.05 2.10 -9.67
C ASP A 29 5.95 1.15 -9.25
N TYR A 30 5.93 0.74 -7.98
CA TYR A 30 4.90 -0.15 -7.49
C TYR A 30 3.54 0.53 -7.53
N ARG A 31 2.54 -0.18 -8.02
CA ARG A 31 1.15 0.28 -8.00
C ARG A 31 0.32 -0.72 -7.22
N HIS A 32 -0.44 -0.21 -6.28
CA HIS A 32 -1.32 -1.05 -5.47
C HIS A 32 -2.74 -0.99 -6.04
N VAL A 33 -3.34 -2.16 -6.22
CA VAL A 33 -4.72 -2.24 -6.70
C VAL A 33 -5.64 -2.29 -5.50
N TYR A 34 -6.57 -1.35 -5.43
CA TYR A 34 -7.55 -1.28 -4.37
C TYR A 34 -8.91 -0.91 -4.97
N LYS A 35 -9.90 -1.77 -4.74
CA LYS A 35 -11.26 -1.60 -5.27
C LYS A 35 -11.28 -1.35 -6.79
N GLY A 36 -10.45 -2.09 -7.50
CA GLY A 36 -10.42 -2.00 -8.96
C GLY A 36 -9.67 -0.81 -9.53
N GLN A 37 -8.97 -0.05 -8.69
CA GLN A 37 -8.21 1.11 -9.15
C GLN A 37 -6.75 0.98 -8.73
N TYR A 38 -5.87 1.62 -9.50
CA TYR A 38 -4.44 1.65 -9.21
C TYR A 38 -4.10 2.88 -8.40
N TYR A 39 -3.24 2.67 -7.42
CA TYR A 39 -2.75 3.73 -6.54
C TYR A 39 -1.26 3.62 -6.40
N LYS A 40 -0.59 4.74 -6.18
CA LYS A 40 0.82 4.71 -5.78
C LYS A 40 0.91 4.83 -4.27
N VAL A 41 1.91 4.21 -3.70
CA VAL A 41 2.16 4.27 -2.26
C VAL A 41 2.93 5.53 -1.96
N VAL A 42 2.41 6.38 -1.09
CA VAL A 42 3.08 7.63 -0.73
C VAL A 42 3.64 7.61 0.68
N ASP A 43 3.11 6.77 1.55
CA ASP A 43 3.62 6.67 2.91
C ASP A 43 3.21 5.37 3.57
N TRP A 44 3.95 4.98 4.58
CA TRP A 44 3.68 3.84 5.44
C TRP A 44 3.73 4.34 6.87
N LYS A 45 2.63 4.24 7.58
CA LYS A 45 2.56 4.71 8.96
C LYS A 45 2.36 3.52 9.88
N PRO A 46 3.23 3.32 10.87
CA PRO A 46 3.02 2.24 11.83
C PRO A 46 1.72 2.46 12.59
N ALA A 47 1.01 1.37 12.81
CA ALA A 47 -0.22 1.40 13.57
C ALA A 47 -0.09 0.40 14.73
N GLU A 48 -1.09 0.37 15.59
CA GLU A 48 -1.05 -0.48 16.75
C GLU A 48 -1.29 -1.94 16.41
N ARG A 49 -0.75 -2.84 17.23
CA ARG A 49 -1.10 -4.26 17.25
C ARG A 49 -0.94 -5.01 15.94
N GLY A 50 0.23 -4.86 15.33
CA GLY A 50 0.54 -5.64 14.15
C GLY A 50 -0.17 -5.18 12.90
N GLU A 51 -0.57 -3.93 12.86
CA GLU A 51 -1.10 -3.29 11.66
C GLU A 51 -0.25 -2.11 11.28
N PHE A 52 -0.35 -1.69 10.03
CA PHE A 52 0.20 -0.42 9.59
C PHE A 52 -0.80 0.23 8.65
N HIS A 53 -0.70 1.53 8.53
CA HIS A 53 -1.55 2.28 7.62
C HIS A 53 -0.77 2.61 6.36
N LEU A 54 -1.33 2.24 5.23
CA LEU A 54 -0.76 2.49 3.93
C LEU A 54 -1.47 3.70 3.34
N VAL A 55 -0.72 4.75 3.06
CA VAL A 55 -1.27 5.95 2.43
C VAL A 55 -1.08 5.84 0.94
N LEU A 56 -2.17 5.88 0.21
CA LEU A 56 -2.20 5.70 -1.23
C LEU A 56 -2.71 6.97 -1.90
N GLU A 57 -2.21 7.23 -3.09
CA GLU A 57 -2.65 8.36 -3.89
C GLU A 57 -3.10 7.86 -5.25
N SER A 58 -4.25 8.37 -5.70
CA SER A 58 -4.79 8.03 -7.01
C SER A 58 -3.82 8.46 -8.10
N VAL A 59 -3.64 7.60 -9.11
CA VAL A 59 -2.76 7.89 -10.24
C VAL A 59 -3.51 8.45 -11.44
N LEU A 60 -4.80 8.62 -11.30
CA LEU A 60 -5.61 9.20 -12.38
C LEU A 60 -6.08 10.60 -12.02
#